data_36a8ff92fc66a61e8af07d6f380ddcfd
#
_entry.id   36a8ff92fc66a61e8af07d6f380ddcfd
#
_cell.length_a   1.000
_cell.length_b   1.000
_cell.length_c   1.000
_cell.angle_alpha   90.00
_cell.angle_beta   90.00
_cell.angle_gamma   90.00
#
_symmetry.space_group_name_H-M   'P 1'
#
loop_
_entity.id
_entity.type
_entity.pdbx_description
1 polymer ?
#
loop_
_entity_poly.entity_id
_entity_poly.type
_entity_poly.pdbx_seq_one_letter_code
_entity_poly.pdbx_strand_id
1 'polypeptide(L)'
;LCASRELNNLIYKIYDESKESNVELCFKHNLSLLKDDFDYIIIDNSPFKSYLTTCAMCASNKIITPICVDNFSYDGLMSLFDTIEDLNAKYALSIEFAGMFMTRVAGRTTLYKQMFESYENMFGDKFLPVSIRNCIAVNESNTLFEPLLTYDKRSTAAQDYIELVNYLGL
;
A
#
# COMPACT_ATOMS: atom_id res chain seq x y z
N LEU A 1 9.63 8.48 8.83
CA LEU A 1 8.88 9.75 8.98
C LEU A 1 7.52 9.42 9.59
N CYS A 2 7.28 9.89 10.82
CA CYS A 2 5.96 9.72 11.45
C CYS A 2 4.98 10.73 10.83
N ALA A 3 3.86 10.24 10.32
CA ALA A 3 2.74 11.09 9.92
C ALA A 3 2.06 11.65 11.16
N SER A 4 1.91 12.97 11.25
CA SER A 4 1.16 13.66 12.30
C SER A 4 -0.03 14.43 11.70
N ARG A 5 -0.99 14.83 12.55
CA ARG A 5 -2.07 15.75 12.13
C ARG A 5 -1.53 17.05 11.53
N GLU A 6 -0.34 17.46 11.97
CA GLU A 6 0.34 18.65 11.50
C GLU A 6 0.82 18.52 10.05
N LEU A 7 1.15 17.30 9.60
CA LEU A 7 1.53 17.04 8.22
C LEU A 7 0.39 17.35 7.24
N ASN A 8 -0.85 16.97 7.58
CA ASN A 8 -2.03 17.32 6.78
C ASN A 8 -2.19 18.84 6.67
N ASN A 9 -2.07 19.55 7.81
CA ASN A 9 -2.20 21.01 7.83
C ASN A 9 -1.05 21.71 7.08
N LEU A 10 0.15 21.15 7.14
CA LEU A 10 1.31 21.70 6.42
C LEU A 10 1.12 21.57 4.90
N ILE A 11 0.63 20.45 4.42
CA ILE A 11 0.42 20.22 2.98
C ILE A 11 -0.71 21.10 2.45
N TYR A 12 -1.80 21.28 3.21
CA TYR A 12 -2.82 22.27 2.84
C TYR A 12 -2.29 23.69 2.79
N LYS A 13 -1.41 24.08 3.73
CA LYS A 13 -0.75 25.39 3.68
C LYS A 13 0.18 25.55 2.48
N ILE A 14 0.97 24.53 2.17
CA ILE A 14 1.86 24.54 0.99
C ILE A 14 1.02 24.65 -0.29
N TYR A 15 -0.13 23.95 -0.37
CA TYR A 15 -1.05 24.06 -1.49
C TYR A 15 -1.67 25.45 -1.66
N ASP A 16 -2.05 26.08 -0.53
CA ASP A 16 -2.70 27.41 -0.52
C ASP A 16 -1.69 28.55 -0.78
N GLU A 17 -0.44 28.38 -0.32
CA GLU A 17 0.64 29.36 -0.49
C GLU A 17 1.39 29.21 -1.83
N SER A 18 1.52 28.00 -2.37
CA SER A 18 2.11 27.77 -3.67
C SER A 18 1.04 27.90 -4.74
N LYS A 19 0.91 29.01 -5.38
CA LYS A 19 0.17 29.16 -6.65
C LYS A 19 0.84 28.38 -7.81
N GLU A 20 1.76 27.50 -7.50
CA GLU A 20 2.52 26.70 -8.46
C GLU A 20 1.85 25.35 -8.73
N SER A 21 1.78 25.02 -9.99
CA SER A 21 1.01 23.96 -10.62
C SER A 21 1.60 22.57 -10.50
N ASN A 22 2.20 22.10 -9.40
CA ASN A 22 2.67 20.70 -9.26
C ASN A 22 3.06 20.34 -7.82
N VAL A 23 2.29 20.78 -6.84
CA VAL A 23 2.57 20.52 -5.42
C VAL A 23 2.57 19.01 -5.13
N GLU A 24 1.78 18.21 -5.88
CA GLU A 24 1.72 16.76 -5.79
C GLU A 24 3.09 16.11 -6.08
N LEU A 25 3.94 16.76 -6.85
CA LEU A 25 5.28 16.26 -7.18
C LEU A 25 6.36 16.67 -6.16
N CYS A 26 6.08 17.60 -5.24
CA CYS A 26 7.05 18.03 -4.23
C CYS A 26 7.54 16.86 -3.38
N PHE A 27 6.63 15.95 -3.01
CA PHE A 27 7.00 14.77 -2.23
C PHE A 27 7.92 13.83 -3.01
N LYS A 28 7.63 13.61 -4.30
CA LYS A 28 8.51 12.85 -5.20
C LYS A 28 9.91 13.47 -5.30
N HIS A 29 9.99 14.79 -5.44
CA HIS A 29 11.26 15.49 -5.50
C HIS A 29 12.05 15.31 -4.21
N ASN A 30 11.41 15.48 -3.05
CA ASN A 30 12.08 15.30 -1.75
C ASN A 30 12.56 13.86 -1.54
N LEU A 31 11.77 12.85 -1.93
CA LEU A 31 12.20 11.45 -1.84
C LEU A 31 13.35 11.14 -2.80
N SER A 32 13.44 11.81 -3.94
CA SER A 32 14.54 11.60 -4.88
C SER A 32 15.90 11.98 -4.31
N LEU A 33 15.96 12.82 -3.29
CA LEU A 33 17.20 13.20 -2.58
C LEU A 33 17.73 12.06 -1.70
N LEU A 34 16.88 11.07 -1.37
CA LEU A 34 17.21 9.93 -0.50
C LEU A 34 17.49 8.65 -1.28
N LYS A 35 17.40 8.68 -2.60
CA LYS A 35 17.49 7.49 -3.47
C LYS A 35 18.81 6.71 -3.36
N ASP A 36 19.89 7.40 -3.01
CA ASP A 36 21.22 6.81 -2.88
C ASP A 36 21.50 6.31 -1.44
N ASP A 37 20.59 6.61 -0.49
CA ASP A 37 20.71 6.22 0.92
C ASP A 37 19.92 4.93 1.24
N PHE A 38 18.96 4.55 0.39
CA PHE A 38 18.05 3.42 0.65
C PHE A 38 17.80 2.60 -0.61
N ASP A 39 17.80 1.26 -0.47
CA ASP A 39 17.43 0.34 -1.55
C ASP A 39 15.93 0.41 -1.83
N TYR A 40 15.12 0.57 -0.78
CA TYR A 40 13.66 0.65 -0.84
C TYR A 40 13.11 1.74 0.07
N ILE A 41 12.06 2.42 -0.40
CA ILE A 41 11.26 3.37 0.39
C ILE A 41 9.81 2.88 0.37
N ILE A 42 9.27 2.54 1.54
CA ILE A 42 7.89 2.09 1.70
C ILE A 42 7.06 3.25 2.24
N ILE A 43 5.99 3.61 1.53
CA ILE A 43 5.07 4.68 1.92
C ILE A 43 3.76 4.04 2.36
N ASP A 44 3.51 4.04 3.68
CA ASP A 44 2.23 3.61 4.24
C ASP A 44 1.19 4.70 4.11
N ASN A 45 0.01 4.36 3.58
CA ASN A 45 -1.06 5.30 3.26
C ASN A 45 -2.35 4.98 4.00
N SER A 46 -3.09 6.03 4.35
CA SER A 46 -4.49 5.89 4.78
C SER A 46 -5.34 5.28 3.64
N PRO A 47 -6.34 4.43 3.97
CA PRO A 47 -7.26 3.88 2.97
C PRO A 47 -8.18 4.92 2.33
N PHE A 48 -8.20 6.14 2.86
CA PHE A 48 -9.03 7.22 2.34
C PHE A 48 -8.33 8.00 1.24
N LYS A 49 -9.08 8.32 0.17
CA LYS A 49 -8.61 9.27 -0.83
C LYS A 49 -8.36 10.62 -0.18
N SER A 50 -7.13 11.06 -0.22
CA SER A 50 -6.71 12.34 0.31
C SER A 50 -5.64 12.95 -0.62
N TYR A 51 -5.41 14.23 -0.47
CA TYR A 51 -4.32 14.88 -1.17
C TYR A 51 -2.95 14.25 -0.87
N LEU A 52 -2.76 13.82 0.39
CA LEU A 52 -1.54 13.09 0.80
C LEU A 52 -1.38 11.76 0.07
N THR A 53 -2.46 11.00 -0.09
CA THR A 53 -2.44 9.75 -0.85
C THR A 53 -2.05 10.01 -2.31
N THR A 54 -2.57 11.08 -2.92
CA THR A 54 -2.19 11.49 -4.28
C THR A 54 -0.70 11.84 -4.37
N CYS A 55 -0.16 12.61 -3.43
CA CYS A 55 1.27 12.93 -3.37
C CYS A 55 2.14 11.68 -3.21
N ALA A 56 1.71 10.74 -2.35
CA ALA A 56 2.39 9.47 -2.15
C ALA A 56 2.38 8.61 -3.42
N MET A 57 1.26 8.54 -4.12
CA MET A 57 1.15 7.83 -5.40
C MET A 57 2.07 8.45 -6.45
N CYS A 58 2.09 9.77 -6.60
CA CYS A 58 3.00 10.48 -7.51
C CYS A 58 4.48 10.23 -7.19
N ALA A 59 4.82 10.01 -5.94
CA ALA A 59 6.18 9.73 -5.49
C ALA A 59 6.59 8.26 -5.64
N SER A 60 5.63 7.36 -5.83
CA SER A 60 5.85 5.92 -5.90
C SER A 60 6.20 5.46 -7.32
N ASN A 61 7.00 4.38 -7.41
CA ASN A 61 7.20 3.64 -8.64
C ASN A 61 6.19 2.51 -8.78
N LYS A 62 5.84 1.88 -7.64
CA LYS A 62 4.95 0.73 -7.57
C LYS A 62 3.92 0.90 -6.47
N ILE A 63 2.71 0.44 -6.73
CA ILE A 63 1.62 0.42 -5.76
C ILE A 63 1.22 -1.03 -5.53
N ILE A 64 1.12 -1.41 -4.25
CA ILE A 64 0.59 -2.70 -3.81
C ILE A 64 -0.58 -2.45 -2.87
N THR A 65 -1.63 -3.26 -2.98
CA THR A 65 -2.87 -3.06 -2.21
C THR A 65 -3.25 -4.30 -1.43
N PRO A 66 -3.29 -4.25 -0.09
CA PRO A 66 -3.91 -5.30 0.70
C PRO A 66 -5.43 -5.23 0.57
N ILE A 67 -6.08 -6.41 0.42
CA ILE A 67 -7.53 -6.54 0.39
C ILE A 67 -8.01 -7.49 1.48
N CYS A 68 -9.17 -7.21 2.08
CA CYS A 68 -9.80 -8.09 3.06
C CYS A 68 -10.86 -8.99 2.39
N VAL A 69 -11.10 -10.18 2.97
CA VAL A 69 -12.05 -11.16 2.43
C VAL A 69 -13.49 -10.65 2.51
N ASP A 70 -13.78 -9.73 3.42
CA ASP A 70 -15.13 -9.43 3.87
C ASP A 70 -15.81 -8.26 3.16
N ASN A 71 -15.08 -7.31 2.54
CA ASN A 71 -15.73 -6.09 2.04
C ASN A 71 -14.96 -5.31 0.98
N PHE A 72 -14.17 -5.95 0.16
CA PHE A 72 -13.50 -5.16 -0.85
C PHE A 72 -14.43 -4.91 -2.03
N SER A 73 -14.80 -3.67 -2.22
CA SER A 73 -15.59 -3.32 -3.39
C SER A 73 -14.69 -3.33 -4.63
N TYR A 74 -15.10 -4.07 -5.64
CA TYR A 74 -14.56 -3.99 -7.00
C TYR A 74 -14.42 -2.53 -7.46
N ASP A 75 -15.39 -1.70 -7.11
CA ASP A 75 -15.40 -0.26 -7.42
C ASP A 75 -14.19 0.49 -6.84
N GLY A 76 -13.73 0.10 -5.64
CA GLY A 76 -12.55 0.68 -5.02
C GLY A 76 -11.26 0.40 -5.80
N LEU A 77 -11.12 -0.83 -6.31
CA LEU A 77 -9.99 -1.20 -7.18
C LEU A 77 -10.04 -0.48 -8.53
N MET A 78 -11.20 -0.46 -9.18
CA MET A 78 -11.36 0.25 -10.44
C MET A 78 -11.03 1.73 -10.28
N SER A 79 -11.53 2.35 -9.20
CA SER A 79 -11.17 3.75 -8.88
C SER A 79 -9.67 3.98 -8.60
N LEU A 80 -8.97 2.96 -8.09
CA LEU A 80 -7.50 3.03 -7.94
C LEU A 80 -6.82 2.99 -9.30
N PHE A 81 -7.24 2.11 -10.20
CA PHE A 81 -6.70 2.02 -11.56
C PHE A 81 -6.91 3.31 -12.33
N ASP A 82 -8.13 3.85 -12.34
CA ASP A 82 -8.44 5.14 -12.97
C ASP A 82 -7.52 6.24 -12.40
N THR A 83 -7.31 6.26 -11.07
CA THR A 83 -6.44 7.26 -10.43
C THR A 83 -4.98 7.10 -10.89
N ILE A 84 -4.47 5.87 -11.02
CA ILE A 84 -3.09 5.62 -11.50
C ILE A 84 -2.95 6.11 -12.95
N GLU A 85 -3.92 5.81 -13.81
CA GLU A 85 -3.91 6.24 -15.21
C GLU A 85 -3.95 7.77 -15.32
N ASP A 86 -4.84 8.43 -14.59
CA ASP A 86 -4.95 9.89 -14.55
C ASP A 86 -3.66 10.56 -14.10
N LEU A 87 -3.02 10.05 -13.05
CA LEU A 87 -1.76 10.59 -12.52
C LEU A 87 -0.60 10.38 -13.50
N ASN A 88 -0.53 9.21 -14.12
CA ASN A 88 0.47 8.91 -15.14
C ASN A 88 0.31 9.85 -16.34
N ALA A 89 -0.91 10.06 -16.81
CA ALA A 89 -1.19 10.94 -17.92
C ALA A 89 -0.92 12.41 -17.57
N LYS A 90 -1.41 12.88 -16.41
CA LYS A 90 -1.31 14.28 -15.98
C LYS A 90 0.13 14.73 -15.75
N TYR A 91 0.96 13.87 -15.15
CA TYR A 91 2.30 14.23 -14.70
C TYR A 91 3.42 13.50 -15.46
N ALA A 92 3.11 12.80 -16.54
CA ALA A 92 4.04 11.98 -17.31
C ALA A 92 4.83 11.01 -16.41
N LEU A 93 4.11 10.33 -15.49
CA LEU A 93 4.68 9.35 -14.56
C LEU A 93 4.60 7.94 -15.16
N SER A 94 5.26 6.99 -14.49
CA SER A 94 5.24 5.57 -14.82
C SER A 94 4.94 4.76 -13.56
N ILE A 95 3.85 5.11 -12.87
CA ILE A 95 3.41 4.40 -11.67
C ILE A 95 2.84 3.05 -12.11
N GLU A 96 3.39 1.96 -11.58
CA GLU A 96 2.93 0.61 -11.85
C GLU A 96 2.03 0.10 -10.72
N PHE A 97 0.91 -0.51 -11.05
CA PHE A 97 0.18 -1.36 -10.10
C PHE A 97 0.91 -2.71 -10.01
N ALA A 98 1.65 -2.93 -8.92
CA ALA A 98 2.45 -4.14 -8.73
C ALA A 98 1.59 -5.35 -8.35
N GLY A 99 0.44 -5.12 -7.70
CA GLY A 99 -0.52 -6.17 -7.41
C GLY A 99 -1.33 -5.94 -6.14
N MET A 100 -2.17 -6.92 -5.85
CA MET A 100 -2.97 -7.01 -4.63
C MET A 100 -2.83 -8.37 -3.98
N PHE A 101 -3.01 -8.44 -2.67
CA PHE A 101 -2.96 -9.66 -1.89
C PHE A 101 -4.00 -9.67 -0.79
N MET A 102 -4.47 -10.85 -0.41
CA MET A 102 -5.44 -10.98 0.68
C MET A 102 -4.77 -10.81 2.05
N THR A 103 -5.43 -10.08 2.94
CA THR A 103 -4.99 -9.92 4.33
C THR A 103 -6.12 -10.22 5.31
N ARG A 104 -5.76 -10.42 6.59
CA ARG A 104 -6.69 -10.79 7.68
C ARG A 104 -7.48 -12.06 7.40
N VAL A 105 -6.88 -13.00 6.69
CA VAL A 105 -7.55 -14.24 6.32
C VAL A 105 -7.80 -15.10 7.58
N ALA A 106 -9.07 -15.33 7.89
CA ALA A 106 -9.51 -16.18 9.02
C ALA A 106 -9.61 -17.64 8.57
N GLY A 107 -8.45 -18.30 8.35
CA GLY A 107 -8.40 -19.68 7.91
C GLY A 107 -8.89 -19.88 6.46
N ARG A 108 -8.86 -21.14 5.99
CA ARG A 108 -9.29 -21.50 4.63
C ARG A 108 -10.81 -21.80 4.61
N THR A 109 -11.61 -20.77 4.81
CA THR A 109 -13.08 -20.87 4.71
C THR A 109 -13.54 -21.06 3.27
N THR A 110 -14.78 -21.52 3.07
CA THR A 110 -15.37 -21.61 1.72
C THR A 110 -15.42 -20.24 1.04
N LEU A 111 -15.78 -19.20 1.79
CA LEU A 111 -15.81 -17.82 1.30
C LEU A 111 -14.41 -17.38 0.82
N TYR A 112 -13.37 -17.63 1.62
CA TYR A 112 -11.99 -17.32 1.22
C TYR A 112 -11.63 -17.98 -0.13
N LYS A 113 -11.92 -19.27 -0.28
CA LYS A 113 -11.59 -19.99 -1.53
C LYS A 113 -12.32 -19.41 -2.74
N GLN A 114 -13.62 -19.17 -2.60
CA GLN A 114 -14.42 -18.59 -3.68
C GLN A 114 -13.93 -17.19 -4.07
N MET A 115 -13.60 -16.34 -3.09
CA MET A 115 -13.06 -15.01 -3.38
C MET A 115 -11.66 -15.09 -3.98
N PHE A 116 -10.80 -15.95 -3.47
CA PHE A 116 -9.46 -16.16 -4.02
C PHE A 116 -9.52 -16.54 -5.50
N GLU A 117 -10.28 -17.58 -5.85
CA GLU A 117 -10.49 -18.02 -7.23
C GLU A 117 -11.09 -16.90 -8.11
N SER A 118 -12.06 -16.16 -7.57
CA SER A 118 -12.67 -15.04 -8.30
C SER A 118 -11.67 -13.94 -8.62
N TYR A 119 -10.85 -13.52 -7.65
CA TYR A 119 -9.83 -12.48 -7.85
C TYR A 119 -8.70 -12.98 -8.76
N GLU A 120 -8.25 -14.22 -8.60
CA GLU A 120 -7.25 -14.83 -9.47
C GLU A 120 -7.71 -14.86 -10.93
N ASN A 121 -8.95 -15.27 -11.17
CA ASN A 121 -9.54 -15.27 -12.52
C ASN A 121 -9.73 -13.87 -13.12
N MET A 122 -10.03 -12.88 -12.27
CA MET A 122 -10.35 -11.51 -12.72
C MET A 122 -9.08 -10.68 -12.96
N PHE A 123 -8.06 -10.83 -12.12
CA PHE A 123 -6.88 -9.95 -12.10
C PHE A 123 -5.59 -10.65 -12.54
N GLY A 124 -5.61 -11.98 -12.70
CA GLY A 124 -4.44 -12.75 -13.16
C GLY A 124 -3.19 -12.45 -12.36
N ASP A 125 -2.11 -12.10 -13.05
CA ASP A 125 -0.80 -11.83 -12.44
C ASP A 125 -0.77 -10.64 -11.48
N LYS A 126 -1.83 -9.80 -11.49
CA LYS A 126 -1.96 -8.69 -10.53
C LYS A 126 -2.56 -9.12 -9.19
N PHE A 127 -3.09 -10.33 -9.11
CA PHE A 127 -3.48 -10.94 -7.84
C PHE A 127 -2.38 -11.85 -7.33
N LEU A 128 -1.71 -11.43 -6.24
CA LEU A 128 -0.57 -12.15 -5.71
C LEU A 128 -1.03 -13.43 -4.98
N PRO A 129 -0.37 -14.58 -5.19
CA PRO A 129 -0.78 -15.86 -4.60
C PRO A 129 -0.42 -15.99 -3.12
N VAL A 130 -0.13 -14.88 -2.45
CA VAL A 130 0.22 -14.79 -1.05
C VAL A 130 -0.93 -14.17 -0.27
N SER A 131 -1.23 -14.73 0.90
CA SER A 131 -2.27 -14.21 1.80
C SER A 131 -1.76 -14.09 3.22
N ILE A 132 -2.02 -12.96 3.86
CA ILE A 132 -1.64 -12.73 5.25
C ILE A 132 -2.75 -13.22 6.17
N ARG A 133 -2.48 -14.26 6.94
CA ARG A 133 -3.44 -14.86 7.88
C ARG A 133 -3.67 -13.95 9.08
N ASN A 134 -4.90 -13.97 9.59
CA ASN A 134 -5.20 -13.34 10.86
C ASN A 134 -4.41 -14.03 11.98
N CYS A 135 -3.67 -13.25 12.75
CA CYS A 135 -2.80 -13.76 13.80
C CYS A 135 -2.78 -12.80 15.00
N ILE A 136 -2.92 -13.34 16.20
CA ILE A 136 -2.96 -12.55 17.43
C ILE A 136 -1.63 -11.82 17.67
N ALA A 137 -0.51 -12.41 17.27
CA ALA A 137 0.81 -11.81 17.39
C ALA A 137 0.93 -10.45 16.70
N VAL A 138 0.13 -10.18 15.65
CA VAL A 138 0.08 -8.85 15.00
C VAL A 138 -0.51 -7.80 15.93
N ASN A 139 -1.59 -8.14 16.64
CA ASN A 139 -2.22 -7.22 17.59
C ASN A 139 -1.34 -6.99 18.82
N GLU A 140 -0.69 -8.04 19.31
CA GLU A 140 0.20 -7.97 20.46
C GLU A 140 1.45 -7.14 20.16
N SER A 141 2.11 -7.36 19.00
CA SER A 141 3.28 -6.61 18.57
C SER A 141 2.96 -5.12 18.39
N ASN A 142 1.79 -4.81 17.80
CA ASN A 142 1.31 -3.43 17.67
C ASN A 142 1.07 -2.76 19.03
N THR A 143 0.50 -3.49 20.00
CA THR A 143 0.25 -2.97 21.35
C THR A 143 1.56 -2.68 22.09
N LEU A 144 2.61 -3.46 21.83
CA LEU A 144 3.92 -3.29 22.42
C LEU A 144 4.82 -2.33 21.62
N PHE A 145 4.35 -1.81 20.49
CA PHE A 145 5.15 -1.00 19.56
C PHE A 145 6.42 -1.72 19.08
N GLU A 146 6.34 -3.03 18.94
CA GLU A 146 7.46 -3.87 18.51
C GLU A 146 7.20 -4.44 17.11
N PRO A 147 8.20 -4.46 16.20
CA PRO A 147 8.04 -5.08 14.89
C PRO A 147 7.68 -6.57 15.03
N LEU A 148 6.71 -7.03 14.21
CA LEU A 148 6.21 -8.42 14.28
C LEU A 148 7.34 -9.46 14.17
N LEU A 149 8.32 -9.23 13.30
CA LEU A 149 9.46 -10.15 13.12
C LEU A 149 10.41 -10.20 14.32
N THR A 150 10.43 -9.15 15.15
CA THR A 150 11.18 -9.11 16.41
C THR A 150 10.37 -9.77 17.51
N TYR A 151 9.07 -9.46 17.56
CA TYR A 151 8.14 -9.97 18.58
C TYR A 151 7.96 -11.49 18.47
N ASP A 152 7.53 -11.97 17.30
CA ASP A 152 7.36 -13.40 17.02
C ASP A 152 7.61 -13.75 15.55
N LYS A 153 8.87 -13.99 15.23
CA LYS A 153 9.30 -14.40 13.89
C LYS A 153 8.65 -15.71 13.41
N ARG A 154 8.18 -16.57 14.33
CA ARG A 154 7.58 -17.86 14.01
C ARG A 154 6.07 -17.80 13.84
N SER A 155 5.44 -16.67 14.15
CA SER A 155 4.00 -16.49 13.94
C SER A 155 3.61 -16.68 12.47
N THR A 156 2.39 -17.14 12.27
CA THR A 156 1.89 -17.39 10.90
C THR A 156 1.92 -16.13 10.04
N ALA A 157 1.54 -14.99 10.60
CA ALA A 157 1.57 -13.72 9.87
C ALA A 157 3.00 -13.27 9.55
N ALA A 158 3.98 -13.47 10.45
CA ALA A 158 5.38 -13.16 10.16
C ALA A 158 5.91 -13.97 8.97
N GLN A 159 5.60 -15.25 8.92
CA GLN A 159 5.99 -16.12 7.81
C GLN A 159 5.30 -15.71 6.50
N ASP A 160 4.00 -15.36 6.56
CA ASP A 160 3.25 -14.89 5.39
C ASP A 160 3.84 -13.57 4.83
N TYR A 161 4.25 -12.64 5.71
CA TYR A 161 4.94 -11.41 5.27
C TYR A 161 6.32 -11.68 4.66
N ILE A 162 7.08 -12.63 5.20
CA ILE A 162 8.36 -13.06 4.58
C ILE A 162 8.11 -13.63 3.18
N GLU A 163 7.07 -14.45 3.02
CA GLU A 163 6.70 -15.00 1.71
C GLU A 163 6.30 -13.89 0.73
N LEU A 164 5.52 -12.89 1.19
CA LEU A 164 5.15 -11.73 0.37
C LEU A 164 6.37 -10.94 -0.09
N VAL A 165 7.30 -10.64 0.81
CA VAL A 165 8.55 -9.92 0.49
C VAL A 165 9.37 -10.68 -0.55
N ASN A 166 9.55 -12.00 -0.35
CA ASN A 166 10.25 -12.85 -1.29
C ASN A 166 9.57 -12.90 -2.67
N TYR A 167 8.22 -12.94 -2.70
CA TYR A 167 7.47 -12.93 -3.95
C TYR A 167 7.63 -11.61 -4.71
N LEU A 168 7.71 -10.50 -4.00
CA LEU A 168 7.92 -9.17 -4.59
C LEU A 168 9.37 -8.94 -5.05
N GLY A 169 10.31 -9.82 -4.66
CA GLY A 169 11.73 -9.69 -4.97
C GLY A 169 12.42 -8.54 -4.21
N LEU A 170 11.96 -8.28 -2.99
CA LEU A 170 12.46 -7.24 -2.08
C LEU A 170 13.46 -7.80 -1.08
#